data_08969a50641155c139bd838e8a7912ae
#
_entry.id   08969a50641155c139bd838e8a7912ae
#
_cell.length_a   1.000
_cell.length_b   1.000
_cell.length_c   1.000
_cell.angle_alpha   90.00
_cell.angle_beta   90.00
_cell.angle_gamma   90.00
#
_symmetry.space_group_name_H-M   'P 1'
#
loop_
_entity.id
_entity.type
_entity.pdbx_description
1 polymer ?
#
loop_
_entity_poly.entity_id
_entity_poly.type
_entity_poly.pdbx_seq_one_letter_code
_entity_poly.pdbx_strand_id
1 'polypeptide(L)'
;MPIVIFLLVAFVGMGIVYWFFSPPEATAEMIAASSSSSLSAPFYKPVPAKPVLQRLAQSPGPIRIGLIAGHKGSDSGAVCDDGLTEAEVNLNITEKVAGALLAQGIHADILDEFDPRLSNYGGTAVISIHADSCIYVNELATGYKVAGSSRTDSAQLQSCMEAAYQQATQLSYHANTITPHMTDYHAFRTIPEGVPAIIIETGFMNLDRALLTNNADTPASGILSGIQCYLDSIQ
;
A
#
# COMPACT_ATOMS: atom_id res chain seq x y z
N MET A 1 29.87 21.22 47.17
CA MET A 1 29.43 22.36 46.33
C MET A 1 29.14 22.01 44.86
N PRO A 2 29.85 21.15 44.09
CA PRO A 2 29.53 20.92 42.68
C PRO A 2 28.17 20.24 42.41
N ILE A 3 27.70 19.36 43.28
CA ILE A 3 26.42 18.65 43.12
C ILE A 3 25.20 19.58 43.20
N VAL A 4 25.23 20.56 44.09
CA VAL A 4 24.11 21.52 44.26
C VAL A 4 23.98 22.44 43.01
N ILE A 5 25.12 22.84 42.43
CA ILE A 5 25.12 23.66 41.21
C ILE A 5 24.59 22.87 40.03
N PHE A 6 24.93 21.58 39.91
CA PHE A 6 24.45 20.72 38.85
C PHE A 6 22.92 20.50 38.88
N LEU A 7 22.38 20.30 40.09
CA LEU A 7 20.93 20.17 40.29
C LEU A 7 20.19 21.48 39.95
N LEU A 8 20.73 22.64 40.33
CA LEU A 8 20.13 23.93 40.00
C LEU A 8 20.09 24.19 38.50
N VAL A 9 21.16 23.87 37.75
CA VAL A 9 21.21 24.03 36.32
C VAL A 9 20.23 23.07 35.61
N ALA A 10 20.09 21.84 36.12
CA ALA A 10 19.13 20.87 35.56
C ALA A 10 17.67 21.32 35.77
N PHE A 11 17.31 21.90 36.94
CA PHE A 11 15.97 22.41 37.18
C PHE A 11 15.65 23.66 36.36
N VAL A 12 16.58 24.56 36.15
CA VAL A 12 16.39 25.73 35.31
C VAL A 12 16.25 25.31 33.84
N GLY A 13 17.06 24.36 33.36
CA GLY A 13 16.96 23.83 31.99
C GLY A 13 15.61 23.16 31.72
N MET A 14 15.11 22.36 32.68
CA MET A 14 13.81 21.68 32.53
C MET A 14 12.63 22.66 32.58
N GLY A 15 12.73 23.73 33.38
CA GLY A 15 11.72 24.81 33.41
C GLY A 15 11.63 25.58 32.08
N ILE A 16 12.77 25.87 31.46
CA ILE A 16 12.79 26.56 30.14
C ILE A 16 12.19 25.68 29.05
N VAL A 17 12.53 24.39 29.01
CA VAL A 17 11.95 23.45 28.03
C VAL A 17 10.44 23.33 28.22
N TYR A 18 9.96 23.21 29.46
CA TYR A 18 8.53 23.15 29.73
C TYR A 18 7.79 24.41 29.26
N TRP A 19 8.36 25.60 29.46
CA TRP A 19 7.75 26.86 29.06
C TRP A 19 7.66 27.04 27.54
N PHE A 20 8.66 26.53 26.79
CA PHE A 20 8.65 26.61 25.32
C PHE A 20 7.75 25.58 24.63
N PHE A 21 7.50 24.43 25.28
CA PHE A 21 6.73 23.32 24.68
C PHE A 21 5.36 23.09 25.30
N SER A 22 4.98 23.86 26.33
CA SER A 22 3.62 23.78 26.86
C SER A 22 2.65 24.55 25.95
N PRO A 23 1.54 23.91 25.51
CA PRO A 23 0.53 24.63 24.74
C PRO A 23 -0.10 25.74 25.61
N PRO A 24 -0.49 26.89 25.04
CA PRO A 24 -1.17 27.93 25.79
C PRO A 24 -2.49 27.41 26.35
N GLU A 25 -2.71 27.57 27.66
CA GLU A 25 -3.99 27.26 28.28
C GLU A 25 -5.09 28.14 27.66
N ALA A 26 -6.09 27.50 27.05
CA ALA A 26 -7.26 28.21 26.55
C ALA A 26 -8.04 28.76 27.75
N THR A 27 -8.04 30.06 27.95
CA THR A 27 -8.82 30.71 29.00
C THR A 27 -10.32 30.59 28.68
N ALA A 28 -11.15 30.48 29.72
CA ALA A 28 -12.61 30.35 29.61
C ALA A 28 -13.28 31.47 28.80
N GLU A 29 -12.64 32.64 28.65
CA GLU A 29 -13.12 33.75 27.83
C GLU A 29 -13.07 33.47 26.31
N MET A 30 -12.12 32.62 25.83
CA MET A 30 -12.09 32.23 24.42
C MET A 30 -13.23 31.26 24.04
N ILE A 31 -13.80 30.55 25.00
CA ILE A 31 -14.91 29.63 24.76
C ILE A 31 -16.25 30.38 24.67
N ALA A 32 -16.40 31.49 25.38
CA ALA A 32 -17.60 32.32 25.36
C ALA A 32 -17.73 33.18 24.07
N ALA A 33 -16.61 33.52 23.42
CA ALA A 33 -16.63 34.31 22.18
C ALA A 33 -16.96 33.54 20.92
N SER A 34 -16.90 32.17 20.97
CA SER A 34 -17.18 31.33 19.80
C SER A 34 -18.66 30.96 19.60
N SER A 35 -19.54 31.37 20.55
CA SER A 35 -20.95 30.96 20.51
C SER A 35 -21.92 32.01 19.95
N SER A 36 -21.44 33.14 19.44
CA SER A 36 -22.31 34.24 18.93
C SER A 36 -22.03 34.73 17.51
N SER A 37 -21.17 34.10 16.74
CA SER A 37 -21.06 34.36 15.31
C SER A 37 -21.98 33.39 14.55
N SER A 38 -23.16 33.88 14.17
CA SER A 38 -23.99 33.27 13.13
C SER A 38 -23.21 33.34 11.81
N LEU A 39 -22.34 32.33 11.57
CA LEU A 39 -21.76 32.10 10.27
C LEU A 39 -22.89 31.71 9.33
N SER A 40 -23.31 32.63 8.49
CA SER A 40 -24.04 32.32 7.27
C SER A 40 -23.19 31.30 6.53
N ALA A 41 -23.58 30.02 6.59
CA ALA A 41 -22.92 28.98 5.83
C ALA A 41 -22.90 29.40 4.36
N PRO A 42 -21.76 29.36 3.67
CA PRO A 42 -21.76 29.59 2.24
C PRO A 42 -22.75 28.58 1.63
N PHE A 43 -23.64 29.07 0.77
CA PHE A 43 -24.58 28.23 0.03
C PHE A 43 -23.76 27.21 -0.73
N TYR A 44 -23.58 26.02 -0.11
CA TYR A 44 -23.06 24.85 -0.79
C TYR A 44 -24.13 24.45 -1.79
N LYS A 45 -23.91 24.80 -3.08
CA LYS A 45 -24.70 24.19 -4.14
C LYS A 45 -24.42 22.71 -4.09
N PRO A 46 -25.40 21.87 -3.75
CA PRO A 46 -25.18 20.43 -3.79
C PRO A 46 -24.83 20.08 -5.24
N VAL A 47 -23.61 19.57 -5.44
CA VAL A 47 -23.27 18.91 -6.69
C VAL A 47 -24.27 17.78 -6.84
N PRO A 48 -25.06 17.71 -7.92
CA PRO A 48 -26.04 16.66 -8.08
C PRO A 48 -25.28 15.33 -8.01
N ALA A 49 -25.49 14.60 -6.92
CA ALA A 49 -25.02 13.22 -6.83
C ALA A 49 -25.60 12.48 -8.04
N LYS A 50 -24.77 11.92 -8.90
CA LYS A 50 -25.25 11.05 -9.98
C LYS A 50 -26.19 10.02 -9.33
N PRO A 51 -27.41 9.87 -9.84
CA PRO A 51 -28.40 8.97 -9.20
C PRO A 51 -27.74 7.60 -8.98
N VAL A 52 -27.99 7.01 -7.81
CA VAL A 52 -27.52 5.66 -7.44
C VAL A 52 -27.84 4.64 -8.54
N LEU A 53 -28.96 4.83 -9.24
CA LEU A 53 -29.36 4.05 -10.42
C LEU A 53 -28.37 4.10 -11.60
N GLN A 54 -27.59 5.20 -11.76
CA GLN A 54 -26.55 5.22 -12.80
C GLN A 54 -25.27 4.48 -12.39
N ARG A 55 -25.03 4.28 -11.09
CA ARG A 55 -23.98 3.38 -10.61
C ARG A 55 -24.37 1.91 -10.76
N LEU A 56 -25.64 1.57 -10.62
CA LEU A 56 -26.16 0.21 -10.78
C LEU A 56 -26.32 -0.19 -12.27
N ALA A 57 -26.40 0.78 -13.18
CA ALA A 57 -26.50 0.51 -14.62
C ALA A 57 -25.16 0.11 -15.28
N GLN A 58 -24.05 0.27 -14.59
CA GLN A 58 -22.79 -0.35 -14.92
C GLN A 58 -22.62 -1.54 -13.97
N SER A 59 -23.34 -2.65 -14.23
CA SER A 59 -22.99 -3.93 -13.63
C SER A 59 -21.52 -4.17 -14.02
N PRO A 60 -20.58 -4.19 -13.07
CA PRO A 60 -19.23 -4.60 -13.40
C PRO A 60 -19.36 -5.99 -14.05
N GLY A 61 -18.67 -6.19 -15.13
CA GLY A 61 -18.51 -7.54 -15.71
C GLY A 61 -18.04 -8.51 -14.62
N PRO A 62 -17.98 -9.79 -14.87
CA PRO A 62 -17.54 -10.76 -13.86
C PRO A 62 -16.22 -10.29 -13.25
N ILE A 63 -16.12 -10.36 -11.91
CA ILE A 63 -14.91 -9.95 -11.17
C ILE A 63 -13.72 -10.69 -11.75
N ARG A 64 -12.73 -9.92 -12.18
CA ARG A 64 -11.51 -10.43 -12.81
C ARG A 64 -10.30 -9.66 -12.30
N ILE A 65 -9.34 -10.37 -11.73
CA ILE A 65 -8.12 -9.79 -11.13
C ILE A 65 -6.92 -10.14 -12.00
N GLY A 66 -6.15 -9.12 -12.40
CA GLY A 66 -4.85 -9.30 -13.03
C GLY A 66 -3.75 -9.36 -11.98
N LEU A 67 -2.93 -10.40 -12.03
CA LEU A 67 -1.78 -10.59 -11.17
C LEU A 67 -0.54 -10.63 -12.06
N ILE A 68 0.26 -9.56 -12.05
CA ILE A 68 1.55 -9.54 -12.73
C ILE A 68 2.56 -10.21 -11.78
N ALA A 69 3.14 -11.33 -12.21
CA ALA A 69 4.30 -11.88 -11.54
C ALA A 69 5.53 -11.11 -12.02
N GLY A 70 6.05 -10.24 -11.19
CA GLY A 70 7.17 -9.35 -11.55
C GLY A 70 8.35 -10.11 -12.14
N HIS A 71 8.93 -9.55 -13.18
CA HIS A 71 10.03 -10.12 -13.97
C HIS A 71 9.68 -11.35 -14.83
N LYS A 72 8.55 -12.02 -14.60
CA LYS A 72 8.14 -13.21 -15.36
C LYS A 72 8.08 -12.91 -16.86
N GLY A 73 8.74 -13.76 -17.64
CA GLY A 73 8.74 -13.63 -19.11
C GLY A 73 9.66 -12.51 -19.64
N SER A 74 10.42 -11.83 -18.76
CA SER A 74 11.33 -10.72 -19.13
C SER A 74 12.76 -11.00 -18.71
N ASP A 75 13.02 -10.99 -17.40
CA ASP A 75 14.36 -11.16 -16.82
C ASP A 75 14.27 -11.86 -15.46
N SER A 76 15.38 -11.97 -14.76
CA SER A 76 15.43 -12.64 -13.45
C SER A 76 15.03 -11.75 -12.29
N GLY A 77 15.00 -10.41 -12.48
CA GLY A 77 15.01 -9.48 -11.35
C GLY A 77 16.28 -9.62 -10.51
N ALA A 78 16.18 -9.38 -9.21
CA ALA A 78 17.28 -9.60 -8.27
C ALA A 78 17.67 -11.08 -8.22
N VAL A 79 18.99 -11.35 -8.10
CA VAL A 79 19.53 -12.72 -8.00
C VAL A 79 20.33 -12.83 -6.73
N CYS A 80 20.02 -13.83 -5.92
CA CYS A 80 20.74 -14.18 -4.71
C CYS A 80 22.02 -14.98 -5.03
N ASP A 81 22.98 -15.02 -4.10
CA ASP A 81 24.24 -15.73 -4.25
C ASP A 81 24.08 -17.25 -4.52
N ASP A 82 22.98 -17.85 -4.06
CA ASP A 82 22.66 -19.25 -4.28
C ASP A 82 21.84 -19.51 -5.55
N GLY A 83 21.58 -18.47 -6.34
CA GLY A 83 20.89 -18.55 -7.63
C GLY A 83 19.38 -18.33 -7.56
N LEU A 84 18.77 -18.16 -6.37
CA LEU A 84 17.35 -17.80 -6.27
C LEU A 84 17.10 -16.45 -6.95
N THR A 85 16.08 -16.40 -7.81
CA THR A 85 15.70 -15.18 -8.54
C THR A 85 14.44 -14.55 -7.99
N GLU A 86 14.32 -13.24 -8.16
CA GLU A 86 13.10 -12.50 -7.83
C GLU A 86 11.90 -13.00 -8.64
N ALA A 87 12.11 -13.29 -9.92
CA ALA A 87 11.06 -13.84 -10.80
C ALA A 87 10.46 -15.15 -10.24
N GLU A 88 11.29 -16.05 -9.66
CA GLU A 88 10.83 -17.29 -9.04
C GLU A 88 10.02 -17.03 -7.77
N VAL A 89 10.48 -16.11 -6.92
CA VAL A 89 9.77 -15.72 -5.69
C VAL A 89 8.41 -15.11 -6.04
N ASN A 90 8.40 -14.15 -6.95
CA ASN A 90 7.19 -13.45 -7.38
C ASN A 90 6.17 -14.41 -8.01
N LEU A 91 6.62 -15.32 -8.88
CA LEU A 91 5.74 -16.29 -9.51
C LEU A 91 5.12 -17.24 -8.49
N ASN A 92 5.90 -17.77 -7.55
CA ASN A 92 5.41 -18.66 -6.50
C ASN A 92 4.29 -17.99 -5.67
N ILE A 93 4.50 -16.76 -5.23
CA ILE A 93 3.49 -15.99 -4.47
C ILE A 93 2.26 -15.74 -5.35
N THR A 94 2.47 -15.32 -6.60
CA THR A 94 1.39 -15.04 -7.55
C THR A 94 0.52 -16.25 -7.82
N GLU A 95 1.10 -17.43 -8.02
CA GLU A 95 0.37 -18.70 -8.24
C GLU A 95 -0.50 -19.07 -7.03
N LYS A 96 0.01 -18.86 -5.81
CA LYS A 96 -0.76 -19.09 -4.58
C LYS A 96 -1.96 -18.15 -4.46
N VAL A 97 -1.77 -16.85 -4.75
CA VAL A 97 -2.86 -15.86 -4.76
C VAL A 97 -3.90 -16.23 -5.81
N ALA A 98 -3.46 -16.54 -7.04
CA ALA A 98 -4.36 -16.92 -8.13
C ALA A 98 -5.18 -18.18 -7.79
N GLY A 99 -4.54 -19.20 -7.25
CA GLY A 99 -5.20 -20.44 -6.81
C GLY A 99 -6.25 -20.18 -5.73
N ALA A 100 -5.95 -19.32 -4.76
CA ALA A 100 -6.87 -18.96 -3.69
C ALA A 100 -8.07 -18.12 -4.18
N LEU A 101 -7.88 -17.20 -5.14
CA LEU A 101 -8.96 -16.46 -5.78
C LEU A 101 -9.87 -17.38 -6.59
N LEU A 102 -9.28 -18.29 -7.39
CA LEU A 102 -10.03 -19.26 -8.18
C LEU A 102 -10.86 -20.21 -7.30
N ALA A 103 -10.35 -20.62 -6.15
CA ALA A 103 -11.08 -21.44 -5.17
C ALA A 103 -12.31 -20.72 -4.61
N GLN A 104 -12.35 -19.38 -4.64
CA GLN A 104 -13.48 -18.53 -4.25
C GLN A 104 -14.39 -18.16 -5.43
N GLY A 105 -14.12 -18.68 -6.63
CA GLY A 105 -14.90 -18.37 -7.83
C GLY A 105 -14.54 -17.00 -8.46
N ILE A 106 -13.44 -16.38 -8.04
CA ILE A 106 -12.95 -15.12 -8.59
C ILE A 106 -11.97 -15.45 -9.71
N HIS A 107 -12.18 -14.90 -10.91
CA HIS A 107 -11.27 -15.10 -12.04
C HIS A 107 -9.96 -14.34 -11.81
N ALA A 108 -8.83 -15.06 -11.86
CA ALA A 108 -7.50 -14.50 -11.73
C ALA A 108 -6.65 -14.83 -12.97
N ASP A 109 -6.05 -13.80 -13.56
CA ASP A 109 -5.10 -13.95 -14.67
C ASP A 109 -3.68 -13.77 -14.16
N ILE A 110 -2.82 -14.76 -14.32
CA ILE A 110 -1.39 -14.58 -14.15
C ILE A 110 -0.83 -13.96 -15.43
N LEU A 111 -0.21 -12.80 -15.29
CA LEU A 111 0.33 -12.00 -16.38
C LEU A 111 1.86 -11.97 -16.31
N ASP A 112 2.50 -11.87 -17.46
CA ASP A 112 3.93 -11.61 -17.56
C ASP A 112 4.23 -10.13 -17.26
N GLU A 113 5.49 -9.78 -17.00
CA GLU A 113 5.95 -8.41 -16.77
C GLU A 113 5.50 -7.47 -17.89
N PHE A 114 5.70 -7.86 -19.13
CA PHE A 114 5.30 -7.11 -20.33
C PHE A 114 4.19 -7.84 -21.09
N ASP A 115 3.17 -8.35 -20.40
CA ASP A 115 2.09 -9.10 -21.03
C ASP A 115 1.32 -8.21 -22.02
N PRO A 116 1.15 -8.63 -23.29
CA PRO A 116 0.42 -7.85 -24.27
C PRO A 116 -1.06 -7.64 -23.92
N ARG A 117 -1.63 -8.49 -23.07
CA ARG A 117 -3.02 -8.34 -22.57
C ARG A 117 -3.22 -7.09 -21.71
N LEU A 118 -2.14 -6.53 -21.14
CA LEU A 118 -2.22 -5.33 -20.27
C LEU A 118 -2.82 -4.13 -21.00
N SER A 119 -2.54 -3.94 -22.29
CA SER A 119 -3.01 -2.78 -23.08
C SER A 119 -4.53 -2.70 -23.22
N ASN A 120 -5.22 -3.81 -23.09
CA ASN A 120 -6.68 -3.91 -23.18
C ASN A 120 -7.27 -4.66 -21.99
N TYR A 121 -6.59 -4.64 -20.84
CA TYR A 121 -7.02 -5.37 -19.67
C TYR A 121 -8.31 -4.79 -19.11
N GLY A 122 -9.40 -5.55 -19.23
CA GLY A 122 -10.74 -5.16 -18.76
C GLY A 122 -11.10 -5.75 -17.39
N GLY A 123 -10.12 -5.94 -16.51
CA GLY A 123 -10.35 -6.49 -15.17
C GLY A 123 -10.82 -5.46 -14.14
N THR A 124 -11.15 -5.96 -12.96
CA THR A 124 -11.59 -5.17 -11.81
C THR A 124 -10.42 -4.44 -11.15
N ALA A 125 -9.24 -5.06 -11.14
CA ALA A 125 -7.99 -4.50 -10.62
C ALA A 125 -6.78 -5.25 -11.17
N VAL A 126 -5.59 -4.62 -11.10
CA VAL A 126 -4.30 -5.24 -11.40
C VAL A 126 -3.35 -5.07 -10.21
N ILE A 127 -2.70 -6.14 -9.81
CA ILE A 127 -1.69 -6.17 -8.75
C ILE A 127 -0.39 -6.71 -9.34
N SER A 128 0.67 -5.91 -9.34
CA SER A 128 2.02 -6.35 -9.67
C SER A 128 2.75 -6.78 -8.40
N ILE A 129 3.24 -8.01 -8.39
CA ILE A 129 3.84 -8.67 -7.22
C ILE A 129 5.34 -8.77 -7.46
N HIS A 130 6.11 -8.10 -6.62
CA HIS A 130 7.56 -8.01 -6.64
C HIS A 130 8.16 -8.35 -5.28
N ALA A 131 9.46 -8.53 -5.24
CA ALA A 131 10.26 -8.64 -4.03
C ALA A 131 11.53 -7.78 -4.15
N ASP A 132 11.92 -7.13 -3.06
CA ASP A 132 13.08 -6.25 -3.05
C ASP A 132 14.40 -7.03 -3.04
N SER A 133 15.49 -6.34 -3.23
CA SER A 133 16.86 -6.85 -3.43
C SER A 133 17.27 -8.00 -2.50
N CYS A 134 18.09 -8.91 -3.03
CA CYS A 134 18.78 -9.95 -2.26
C CYS A 134 20.12 -9.47 -1.63
N ILE A 135 20.54 -8.25 -1.94
CA ILE A 135 21.78 -7.67 -1.41
C ILE A 135 21.51 -7.21 0.03
N TYR A 136 22.35 -7.67 0.98
CA TYR A 136 22.34 -7.11 2.32
C TYR A 136 22.82 -5.66 2.30
N VAL A 137 21.96 -4.75 2.76
CA VAL A 137 22.29 -3.32 2.88
C VAL A 137 22.57 -2.96 4.35
N ASN A 138 21.62 -3.26 5.22
CA ASN A 138 21.69 -3.10 6.68
C ASN A 138 20.46 -3.76 7.32
N GLU A 139 20.37 -3.79 8.64
CA GLU A 139 19.27 -4.41 9.39
C GLU A 139 17.89 -3.74 9.18
N LEU A 140 17.83 -2.58 8.54
CA LEU A 140 16.59 -1.89 8.22
C LEU A 140 16.03 -2.27 6.83
N ALA A 141 16.80 -3.02 6.01
CA ALA A 141 16.36 -3.50 4.71
C ALA A 141 15.45 -4.74 4.87
N THR A 142 14.34 -4.55 5.56
CA THR A 142 13.27 -5.52 5.84
C THR A 142 11.95 -4.79 5.80
N GLY A 143 10.86 -5.47 5.46
CA GLY A 143 9.54 -4.87 5.37
C GLY A 143 9.00 -4.81 3.94
N TYR A 144 7.76 -4.37 3.81
CA TYR A 144 7.05 -4.31 2.54
C TYR A 144 6.70 -2.87 2.17
N LYS A 145 6.36 -2.65 0.91
CA LYS A 145 5.83 -1.36 0.42
C LYS A 145 4.82 -1.57 -0.70
N VAL A 146 3.87 -0.65 -0.80
CA VAL A 146 2.83 -0.65 -1.83
C VAL A 146 2.79 0.71 -2.48
N ALA A 147 2.71 0.77 -3.79
CA ALA A 147 2.50 1.99 -4.52
C ALA A 147 1.34 1.86 -5.49
N GLY A 148 0.40 2.79 -5.41
CA GLY A 148 -0.69 2.91 -6.37
C GLY A 148 -0.24 3.59 -7.66
N SER A 149 -0.90 3.26 -8.75
CA SER A 149 -0.72 3.96 -10.02
C SER A 149 -1.03 5.45 -9.88
N SER A 150 -0.16 6.31 -10.39
CA SER A 150 -0.44 7.75 -10.52
C SER A 150 -1.44 8.08 -11.63
N ARG A 151 -1.85 7.10 -12.42
CA ARG A 151 -2.69 7.27 -13.62
C ARG A 151 -4.13 6.80 -13.41
N THR A 152 -4.41 6.05 -12.35
CA THR A 152 -5.74 5.51 -12.02
C THR A 152 -6.05 5.78 -10.56
N ASP A 153 -7.34 5.83 -10.20
CA ASP A 153 -7.73 5.89 -8.77
C ASP A 153 -7.51 4.52 -8.11
N SER A 154 -6.34 4.36 -7.51
CA SER A 154 -5.92 3.13 -6.84
C SER A 154 -5.89 3.26 -5.31
N ALA A 155 -6.30 4.41 -4.74
CA ALA A 155 -6.14 4.70 -3.32
C ALA A 155 -6.82 3.68 -2.41
N GLN A 156 -8.04 3.25 -2.75
CA GLN A 156 -8.78 2.25 -1.97
C GLN A 156 -8.10 0.87 -2.04
N LEU A 157 -7.67 0.44 -3.23
CA LEU A 157 -6.95 -0.83 -3.41
C LEU A 157 -5.62 -0.82 -2.65
N GLN A 158 -4.86 0.28 -2.73
CA GLN A 158 -3.62 0.45 -2.00
C GLN A 158 -3.84 0.37 -0.49
N SER A 159 -4.80 1.11 0.07
CA SER A 159 -5.09 1.11 1.50
C SER A 159 -5.51 -0.26 2.02
N CYS A 160 -6.36 -0.98 1.28
CA CYS A 160 -6.74 -2.35 1.59
C CYS A 160 -5.53 -3.29 1.59
N MET A 161 -4.65 -3.16 0.59
CA MET A 161 -3.46 -3.99 0.47
C MET A 161 -2.47 -3.74 1.61
N GLU A 162 -2.20 -2.48 1.93
CA GLU A 162 -1.28 -2.10 3.02
C GLU A 162 -1.75 -2.69 4.36
N ALA A 163 -3.01 -2.48 4.72
CA ALA A 163 -3.55 -2.94 5.99
C ALA A 163 -3.56 -4.47 6.10
N ALA A 164 -4.06 -5.17 5.07
CA ALA A 164 -4.18 -6.61 5.07
C ALA A 164 -2.82 -7.32 5.03
N TYR A 165 -1.89 -6.79 4.23
CA TYR A 165 -0.55 -7.37 4.11
C TYR A 165 0.25 -7.23 5.41
N GLN A 166 0.19 -6.06 6.06
CA GLN A 166 0.80 -5.85 7.37
C GLN A 166 0.23 -6.79 8.43
N GLN A 167 -1.10 -6.96 8.45
CA GLN A 167 -1.76 -7.85 9.40
C GLN A 167 -1.32 -9.31 9.22
N ALA A 168 -1.20 -9.78 8.00
CA ALA A 168 -0.84 -11.16 7.70
C ALA A 168 0.64 -11.43 7.98
N THR A 169 1.54 -10.56 7.52
CA THR A 169 2.98 -10.80 7.53
C THR A 169 3.68 -10.29 8.78
N GLN A 170 3.09 -9.34 9.48
CA GLN A 170 3.69 -8.57 10.58
C GLN A 170 4.95 -7.78 10.17
N LEU A 171 5.22 -7.66 8.87
CA LEU A 171 6.30 -6.83 8.36
C LEU A 171 6.00 -5.35 8.57
N SER A 172 7.03 -4.55 8.76
CA SER A 172 6.91 -3.10 8.82
C SER A 172 6.68 -2.51 7.42
N TYR A 173 5.88 -1.44 7.34
CA TYR A 173 5.70 -0.69 6.10
C TYR A 173 6.91 0.19 5.81
N HIS A 174 7.50 0.05 4.62
CA HIS A 174 8.75 0.69 4.24
C HIS A 174 8.51 1.91 3.33
N ALA A 175 7.68 2.86 3.78
CA ALA A 175 7.20 4.01 2.99
C ALA A 175 8.32 4.88 2.37
N ASN A 176 9.44 5.04 3.09
CA ASN A 176 10.53 5.94 2.68
C ASN A 176 11.32 5.47 1.45
N THR A 177 11.04 4.27 0.95
CA THR A 177 11.69 3.69 -0.24
C THR A 177 10.74 3.52 -1.42
N ILE A 178 9.53 4.07 -1.35
CA ILE A 178 8.66 4.19 -2.52
C ILE A 178 9.29 5.19 -3.48
N THR A 179 9.57 4.74 -4.70
CA THR A 179 10.24 5.53 -5.73
C THR A 179 9.26 6.04 -6.78
N PRO A 180 9.61 7.09 -7.55
CA PRO A 180 8.84 7.49 -8.72
C PRO A 180 8.65 6.36 -9.74
N HIS A 181 9.60 5.42 -9.84
CA HIS A 181 9.45 4.25 -10.71
C HIS A 181 8.33 3.32 -10.29
N MET A 182 8.04 3.21 -9.00
CA MET A 182 6.92 2.42 -8.50
C MET A 182 5.57 3.09 -8.80
N THR A 183 5.45 4.41 -8.63
CA THR A 183 4.19 5.15 -8.88
C THR A 183 3.90 5.38 -10.36
N ASP A 184 4.93 5.38 -11.22
CA ASP A 184 4.85 5.44 -12.68
C ASP A 184 5.46 4.18 -13.32
N TYR A 185 5.16 3.02 -12.73
CA TYR A 185 5.60 1.71 -13.21
C TYR A 185 5.11 1.45 -14.65
N HIS A 186 5.94 0.76 -15.47
CA HIS A 186 5.65 0.62 -16.90
C HIS A 186 4.28 -0.02 -17.18
N ALA A 187 3.85 -1.01 -16.37
CA ALA A 187 2.55 -1.62 -16.53
C ALA A 187 1.41 -0.60 -16.33
N PHE A 188 1.55 0.35 -15.40
CA PHE A 188 0.56 1.39 -15.17
C PHE A 188 0.36 2.31 -16.38
N ARG A 189 1.40 2.49 -17.20
CA ARG A 189 1.31 3.24 -18.47
C ARG A 189 0.60 2.48 -19.57
N THR A 190 0.51 1.16 -19.43
CA THR A 190 -0.08 0.25 -20.42
C THR A 190 -1.53 -0.10 -20.09
N ILE A 191 -1.85 -0.26 -18.79
CA ILE A 191 -3.19 -0.60 -18.32
C ILE A 191 -4.18 0.54 -18.61
N PRO A 192 -5.43 0.25 -19.05
CA PRO A 192 -6.46 1.26 -19.26
C PRO A 192 -6.73 2.11 -17.99
N GLU A 193 -6.92 3.43 -18.17
CA GLU A 193 -7.09 4.41 -17.08
C GLU A 193 -8.24 4.09 -16.08
N GLY A 194 -9.23 3.31 -16.48
CA GLY A 194 -10.35 2.93 -15.62
C GLY A 194 -10.07 1.74 -14.70
N VAL A 195 -8.91 1.09 -14.79
CA VAL A 195 -8.56 -0.11 -14.03
C VAL A 195 -7.58 0.28 -12.90
N PRO A 196 -8.00 0.20 -11.62
CA PRO A 196 -7.11 0.40 -10.48
C PRO A 196 -5.92 -0.56 -10.51
N ALA A 197 -4.72 -0.04 -10.26
CA ALA A 197 -3.50 -0.84 -10.31
C ALA A 197 -2.51 -0.44 -9.21
N ILE A 198 -1.90 -1.44 -8.60
CA ILE A 198 -0.85 -1.26 -7.59
C ILE A 198 0.35 -2.16 -7.89
N ILE A 199 1.51 -1.78 -7.37
CA ILE A 199 2.69 -2.63 -7.22
C ILE A 199 2.95 -2.84 -5.72
N ILE A 200 3.25 -4.07 -5.35
CA ILE A 200 3.68 -4.44 -3.99
C ILE A 200 5.06 -5.06 -4.04
N GLU A 201 5.98 -4.53 -3.24
CA GLU A 201 7.22 -5.21 -2.86
C GLU A 201 6.93 -6.02 -1.59
N THR A 202 6.93 -7.32 -1.71
CA THR A 202 6.45 -8.24 -0.67
C THR A 202 7.42 -8.41 0.49
N GLY A 203 8.65 -7.96 0.34
CA GLY A 203 9.73 -8.04 1.33
C GLY A 203 11.09 -8.04 0.64
N PHE A 204 12.16 -7.95 1.43
CA PHE A 204 13.52 -8.05 0.92
C PHE A 204 13.96 -9.50 0.84
N MET A 205 14.43 -9.93 -0.32
CA MET A 205 14.89 -11.31 -0.54
C MET A 205 16.10 -11.70 0.32
N ASN A 206 16.74 -10.73 0.98
CA ASN A 206 17.78 -10.99 1.98
C ASN A 206 17.19 -11.27 3.36
N LEU A 207 16.69 -10.23 4.05
CA LEU A 207 16.26 -10.36 5.45
C LEU A 207 14.90 -11.03 5.62
N ASP A 208 13.98 -10.87 4.66
CA ASP A 208 12.64 -11.48 4.72
C ASP A 208 12.57 -12.81 3.95
N ARG A 209 13.70 -13.35 3.53
CA ARG A 209 13.81 -14.54 2.67
C ARG A 209 12.97 -15.73 3.15
N ALA A 210 13.05 -16.06 4.45
CA ALA A 210 12.33 -17.20 4.99
C ALA A 210 10.80 -17.05 4.84
N LEU A 211 10.30 -15.84 4.96
CA LEU A 211 8.88 -15.52 4.72
C LEU A 211 8.53 -15.68 3.24
N LEU A 212 9.36 -15.15 2.36
CA LEU A 212 9.09 -15.11 0.91
C LEU A 212 9.24 -16.48 0.23
N THR A 213 10.03 -17.39 0.81
CA THR A 213 10.29 -18.72 0.23
C THR A 213 9.63 -19.85 1.03
N ASN A 214 10.04 -20.05 2.29
CA ASN A 214 9.59 -21.19 3.10
C ASN A 214 8.13 -21.02 3.58
N ASN A 215 7.69 -19.76 3.77
CA ASN A 215 6.36 -19.41 4.26
C ASN A 215 5.58 -18.56 3.25
N ALA A 216 5.76 -18.79 1.95
CA ALA A 216 5.15 -17.99 0.87
C ALA A 216 3.61 -17.95 0.92
N ASP A 217 2.97 -18.86 1.64
CA ASP A 217 1.53 -18.82 1.90
C ASP A 217 1.11 -17.60 2.74
N THR A 218 1.99 -17.10 3.60
CA THR A 218 1.72 -15.92 4.43
C THR A 218 1.62 -14.63 3.61
N PRO A 219 2.62 -14.24 2.78
CA PRO A 219 2.49 -13.10 1.89
C PRO A 219 1.34 -13.28 0.88
N ALA A 220 1.13 -14.48 0.34
CA ALA A 220 -0.01 -14.74 -0.55
C ALA A 220 -1.35 -14.51 0.15
N SER A 221 -1.51 -14.95 1.40
CA SER A 221 -2.70 -14.70 2.22
C SER A 221 -2.94 -13.21 2.49
N GLY A 222 -1.88 -12.45 2.73
CA GLY A 222 -1.95 -10.98 2.89
C GLY A 222 -2.45 -10.29 1.63
N ILE A 223 -1.91 -10.65 0.48
CA ILE A 223 -2.36 -10.12 -0.82
C ILE A 223 -3.82 -10.50 -1.10
N LEU A 224 -4.19 -11.77 -0.88
CA LEU A 224 -5.57 -12.23 -1.05
C LEU A 224 -6.54 -11.42 -0.19
N SER A 225 -6.22 -11.21 1.09
CA SER A 225 -7.06 -10.43 2.01
C SER A 225 -7.15 -8.96 1.59
N GLY A 226 -6.09 -8.38 1.04
CA GLY A 226 -6.10 -7.03 0.48
C GLY A 226 -7.02 -6.92 -0.74
N ILE A 227 -7.00 -7.91 -1.63
CA ILE A 227 -7.91 -7.98 -2.78
C ILE A 227 -9.37 -8.12 -2.30
N GLN A 228 -9.65 -8.99 -1.33
CA GLN A 228 -10.98 -9.17 -0.77
C GLN A 228 -11.53 -7.88 -0.14
N CYS A 229 -10.71 -7.20 0.71
CA CYS A 229 -11.06 -5.90 1.27
C CYS A 229 -11.45 -4.89 0.18
N TYR A 230 -10.69 -4.83 -0.90
CA TYR A 230 -11.00 -3.95 -2.03
C TYR A 230 -12.31 -4.34 -2.72
N LEU A 231 -12.52 -5.62 -3.01
CA LEU A 231 -13.74 -6.11 -3.66
C LEU A 231 -14.98 -5.82 -2.81
N ASP A 232 -14.91 -5.98 -1.48
CA ASP A 232 -16.00 -5.66 -0.56
C ASP A 232 -16.31 -4.15 -0.55
N SER A 233 -15.31 -3.30 -0.78
CA SER A 233 -15.46 -1.84 -0.79
C SER A 233 -16.14 -1.28 -2.03
N ILE A 234 -16.18 -2.05 -3.12
CA ILE A 234 -16.76 -1.62 -4.41
C ILE A 234 -18.11 -2.27 -4.72
N GLN A 235 -18.60 -3.17 -3.87
CA GLN A 235 -19.93 -3.76 -3.93
C GLN A 235 -20.96 -2.88 -3.23
#